data_ec419da69e330763c7ee5c5e5075d7b1
#
_entry.id   ec419da69e330763c7ee5c5e5075d7b1
#
_cell.length_a   1.000
_cell.length_b   1.000
_cell.length_c   1.000
_cell.angle_alpha   90.00
_cell.angle_beta   90.00
_cell.angle_gamma   90.00
#
_symmetry.space_group_name_H-M   'P 1'
#
loop_
_entity.id
_entity.type
_entity.pdbx_description
1 polymer ?
#
loop_
_entity_poly.entity_id
_entity_poly.type
_entity_poly.pdbx_seq_one_letter_code
_entity_poly.pdbx_strand_id
1 'polypeptide(L)'
;MYDVMIVGAGVVGCAIARELSKYQVNACVIEKDEDVCNGTSKANSAIAHAGFDAKPGTLKAKLNVEGNLMMEQLSKELDFPFKQTGAFVVCVREEDKPKLQELLDKGVQNGVKGLRILNKEEAHEMEPNLTDQVVAALYAPTSGIVCPFNMTIAFAENAVENGVEFKLNTSVENISKTENGYLVETSKGTFETKAVVNAAGVYADEIHNMVSED
;
A
#
# COMPACT_ATOMS: atom_id res chain seq x y z
N MET A 1 12.15 -20.57 17.06
CA MET A 1 10.74 -20.14 16.95
C MET A 1 10.69 -18.65 16.81
N TYR A 2 9.97 -18.13 15.83
CA TYR A 2 9.72 -16.69 15.64
C TYR A 2 8.51 -16.24 16.47
N ASP A 3 8.45 -14.95 16.79
CA ASP A 3 7.24 -14.36 17.36
C ASP A 3 6.21 -14.08 16.26
N VAL A 4 6.68 -13.53 15.11
CA VAL A 4 5.83 -13.22 13.96
C VAL A 4 6.51 -13.64 12.67
N MET A 5 5.78 -14.32 11.81
CA MET A 5 6.19 -14.65 10.45
C MET A 5 5.28 -13.95 9.45
N ILE A 6 5.87 -13.19 8.53
CA ILE A 6 5.16 -12.43 7.51
C ILE A 6 5.34 -13.16 6.18
N VAL A 7 4.26 -13.50 5.51
CA VAL A 7 4.27 -14.17 4.21
C VAL A 7 4.09 -13.14 3.10
N GLY A 8 5.13 -12.93 2.31
CA GLY A 8 5.21 -11.99 1.20
C GLY A 8 6.01 -10.73 1.50
N ALA A 9 7.00 -10.42 0.64
CA ALA A 9 7.85 -9.24 0.70
C ALA A 9 7.44 -8.16 -0.34
N GLY A 10 6.15 -8.01 -0.59
CA GLY A 10 5.59 -6.82 -1.22
C GLY A 10 5.59 -5.63 -0.26
N VAL A 11 5.16 -4.45 -0.75
CA VAL A 11 5.15 -3.21 0.05
C VAL A 11 4.43 -3.37 1.39
N VAL A 12 3.36 -4.16 1.45
CA VAL A 12 2.59 -4.39 2.69
C VAL A 12 3.42 -5.19 3.69
N GLY A 13 3.99 -6.33 3.27
CA GLY A 13 4.82 -7.17 4.14
C GLY A 13 6.07 -6.43 4.63
N CYS A 14 6.76 -5.69 3.75
CA CYS A 14 7.94 -4.90 4.11
C CYS A 14 7.58 -3.75 5.08
N ALA A 15 6.44 -3.08 4.88
CA ALA A 15 5.97 -2.04 5.80
C ALA A 15 5.64 -2.61 7.20
N ILE A 16 4.99 -3.78 7.26
CA ILE A 16 4.70 -4.47 8.52
C ILE A 16 6.01 -4.90 9.20
N ALA A 17 6.95 -5.46 8.44
CA ALA A 17 8.26 -5.84 8.96
C ALA A 17 8.99 -4.65 9.59
N ARG A 18 9.01 -3.49 8.89
CA ARG A 18 9.57 -2.25 9.42
C ARG A 18 8.87 -1.80 10.72
N GLU A 19 7.55 -1.84 10.76
CA GLU A 19 6.83 -1.45 11.98
C GLU A 19 7.14 -2.40 13.15
N LEU A 20 7.20 -3.71 12.91
CA LEU A 20 7.57 -4.69 13.95
C LEU A 20 9.02 -4.53 14.41
N SER A 21 9.94 -4.11 13.53
CA SER A 21 11.35 -3.91 13.88
C SER A 21 11.59 -2.80 14.91
N LYS A 22 10.61 -1.96 15.18
CA LYS A 22 10.65 -0.96 16.25
C LYS A 22 10.48 -1.55 17.66
N TYR A 23 10.15 -2.83 17.75
CA TYR A 23 9.87 -3.53 19.00
C TYR A 23 10.82 -4.71 19.18
N GLN A 24 10.93 -5.23 20.40
CA GLN A 24 11.69 -6.45 20.69
C GLN A 24 10.88 -7.69 20.28
N VAL A 25 10.69 -7.87 18.98
CA VAL A 25 9.94 -8.96 18.38
C VAL A 25 10.86 -9.70 17.41
N ASN A 26 11.00 -11.01 17.57
CA ASN A 26 11.72 -11.85 16.62
C ASN A 26 10.84 -12.11 15.40
N ALA A 27 10.98 -11.27 14.38
CA ALA A 27 10.19 -11.33 13.16
C ALA A 27 10.97 -11.88 11.96
N CYS A 28 10.26 -12.57 11.07
CA CYS A 28 10.81 -13.09 9.82
C CYS A 28 9.84 -12.81 8.66
N VAL A 29 10.36 -12.41 7.51
CA VAL A 29 9.61 -12.32 6.25
C VAL A 29 10.00 -13.49 5.37
N ILE A 30 9.02 -14.20 4.82
CA ILE A 30 9.21 -15.26 3.83
C ILE A 30 8.72 -14.76 2.47
N GLU A 31 9.58 -14.85 1.45
CA GLU A 31 9.28 -14.46 0.08
C GLU A 31 9.69 -15.58 -0.89
N LYS A 32 8.76 -15.95 -1.78
CA LYS A 32 8.98 -17.00 -2.77
C LYS A 32 9.97 -16.60 -3.87
N ASP A 33 10.00 -15.31 -4.20
CA ASP A 33 10.85 -14.77 -5.25
C ASP A 33 12.27 -14.47 -4.73
N GLU A 34 13.16 -14.17 -5.66
CA GLU A 34 14.58 -13.90 -5.38
C GLU A 34 14.84 -12.54 -4.73
N ASP A 35 13.84 -11.65 -4.77
CA ASP A 35 13.95 -10.29 -4.24
C ASP A 35 12.59 -9.77 -3.75
N VAL A 36 12.61 -8.68 -2.99
CA VAL A 36 11.43 -7.96 -2.56
C VAL A 36 10.75 -7.25 -3.74
N CYS A 37 9.51 -6.81 -3.57
CA CYS A 37 8.78 -6.02 -4.56
C CYS A 37 8.45 -6.75 -5.88
N ASN A 38 8.60 -8.06 -5.98
CA ASN A 38 8.44 -8.79 -7.24
C ASN A 38 7.00 -9.06 -7.68
N GLY A 39 6.01 -8.83 -6.82
CA GLY A 39 4.57 -8.97 -7.13
C GLY A 39 3.92 -7.68 -7.63
N THR A 40 2.69 -7.42 -7.20
CA THR A 40 1.89 -6.24 -7.55
C THR A 40 2.57 -4.92 -7.18
N SER A 41 3.46 -4.94 -6.19
CA SER A 41 4.19 -3.74 -5.74
C SER A 41 5.08 -3.13 -6.83
N LYS A 42 5.55 -3.90 -7.81
CA LYS A 42 6.30 -3.38 -8.99
C LYS A 42 5.41 -3.04 -10.18
N ALA A 43 4.14 -3.47 -10.19
CA ALA A 43 3.24 -3.40 -11.33
C ALA A 43 1.96 -2.62 -10.97
N ASN A 44 2.11 -1.32 -10.75
CA ASN A 44 1.04 -0.40 -10.40
C ASN A 44 1.28 1.00 -10.99
N SER A 45 0.36 1.94 -10.75
CA SER A 45 0.41 3.30 -11.29
C SER A 45 1.29 4.27 -10.47
N ALA A 46 1.93 3.81 -9.40
CA ALA A 46 2.80 4.63 -8.55
C ALA A 46 2.13 5.86 -7.90
N ILE A 47 0.81 5.83 -7.75
CA ILE A 47 0.03 6.94 -7.19
C ILE A 47 -0.18 6.75 -5.69
N ALA A 48 0.22 7.74 -4.90
CA ALA A 48 -0.22 7.89 -3.52
C ALA A 48 -1.57 8.62 -3.53
N HIS A 49 -2.66 7.87 -3.48
CA HIS A 49 -4.03 8.39 -3.57
C HIS A 49 -4.40 9.24 -2.36
N ALA A 50 -5.11 10.35 -2.60
CA ALA A 50 -5.58 11.25 -1.54
C ALA A 50 -6.68 10.65 -0.63
N GLY A 51 -7.47 9.70 -1.15
CA GLY A 51 -8.54 9.04 -0.39
C GLY A 51 -9.96 9.54 -0.68
N PHE A 52 -10.19 10.29 -1.75
CA PHE A 52 -11.51 10.85 -2.11
C PHE A 52 -12.48 9.80 -2.70
N ASP A 53 -11.99 8.68 -3.23
CA ASP A 53 -12.81 7.69 -3.94
C ASP A 53 -13.43 6.63 -3.02
N ALA A 54 -12.79 6.31 -1.92
CA ALA A 54 -13.23 5.25 -1.01
C ALA A 54 -14.57 5.61 -0.33
N LYS A 55 -15.43 4.58 -0.14
CA LYS A 55 -16.71 4.75 0.55
C LYS A 55 -16.50 5.27 1.97
N PRO A 56 -17.12 6.40 2.35
CA PRO A 56 -17.01 6.95 3.70
C PRO A 56 -17.41 5.96 4.79
N GLY A 57 -16.74 6.05 5.94
CA GLY A 57 -16.97 5.17 7.09
C GLY A 57 -16.34 3.79 6.99
N THR A 58 -15.64 3.47 5.89
CA THR A 58 -14.91 2.21 5.74
C THR A 58 -13.47 2.32 6.23
N LEU A 59 -12.88 1.19 6.63
CA LEU A 59 -11.46 1.11 6.98
C LEU A 59 -10.57 1.55 5.80
N LYS A 60 -10.95 1.20 4.56
CA LYS A 60 -10.26 1.64 3.34
C LYS A 60 -10.17 3.16 3.25
N ALA A 61 -11.29 3.88 3.49
CA ALA A 61 -11.30 5.34 3.45
C ALA A 61 -10.38 5.93 4.51
N LYS A 62 -10.49 5.46 5.75
CA LYS A 62 -9.65 5.90 6.87
C LYS A 62 -8.16 5.70 6.58
N LEU A 63 -7.77 4.46 6.27
CA LEU A 63 -6.36 4.10 6.07
C LEU A 63 -5.76 4.74 4.82
N ASN A 64 -6.56 5.00 3.77
CA ASN A 64 -6.06 5.70 2.58
C ASN A 64 -5.65 7.14 2.92
N VAL A 65 -6.46 7.89 3.66
CA VAL A 65 -6.14 9.26 4.08
C VAL A 65 -4.96 9.28 5.04
N GLU A 66 -4.97 8.42 6.06
CA GLU A 66 -3.88 8.32 7.04
C GLU A 66 -2.55 7.96 6.35
N GLY A 67 -2.54 6.94 5.48
CA GLY A 67 -1.36 6.51 4.74
C GLY A 67 -0.83 7.59 3.79
N ASN A 68 -1.72 8.33 3.11
CA ASN A 68 -1.33 9.46 2.27
C ASN A 68 -0.57 10.53 3.07
N LEU A 69 -1.09 10.89 4.25
CA LEU A 69 -0.48 11.90 5.13
C LEU A 69 0.89 11.47 5.68
N MET A 70 1.15 10.16 5.78
CA MET A 70 2.45 9.63 6.24
C MET A 70 3.53 9.68 5.16
N MET A 71 3.18 9.73 3.86
CA MET A 71 4.12 9.53 2.75
C MET A 71 5.28 10.51 2.75
N GLU A 72 5.03 11.80 3.00
CA GLU A 72 6.09 12.81 2.98
C GLU A 72 7.13 12.56 4.09
N GLN A 73 6.67 12.22 5.29
CA GLN A 73 7.55 11.92 6.42
C GLN A 73 8.33 10.64 6.17
N LEU A 74 7.67 9.56 5.75
CA LEU A 74 8.30 8.28 5.45
C LEU A 74 9.36 8.41 4.34
N SER A 75 9.06 9.18 3.30
CA SER A 75 9.99 9.44 2.21
C SER A 75 11.28 10.12 2.69
N LYS A 76 11.17 11.07 3.64
CA LYS A 76 12.33 11.76 4.23
C LYS A 76 13.10 10.86 5.20
N GLU A 77 12.40 10.05 5.99
CA GLU A 77 13.03 9.13 6.95
C GLU A 77 13.81 8.01 6.28
N LEU A 78 13.33 7.52 5.15
CA LEU A 78 13.83 6.31 4.49
C LEU A 78 14.45 6.59 3.12
N ASP A 79 14.57 7.85 2.74
CA ASP A 79 15.22 8.32 1.51
C ASP A 79 14.71 7.67 0.21
N PHE A 80 13.37 7.50 0.09
CA PHE A 80 12.77 7.06 -1.16
C PHE A 80 12.06 8.22 -1.89
N PRO A 81 12.04 8.24 -3.25
CA PRO A 81 11.42 9.32 -4.01
C PRO A 81 9.91 9.38 -3.82
N PHE A 82 9.43 10.51 -3.30
CA PHE A 82 8.02 10.89 -3.25
C PHE A 82 7.85 12.33 -3.70
N LYS A 83 6.85 12.60 -4.52
CA LYS A 83 6.52 13.96 -4.96
C LYS A 83 5.01 14.18 -4.87
N GLN A 84 4.59 15.12 -4.04
CA GLN A 84 3.20 15.55 -3.95
C GLN A 84 2.88 16.46 -5.14
N THR A 85 2.37 15.87 -6.22
CA THR A 85 2.05 16.57 -7.48
C THR A 85 0.61 17.05 -7.54
N GLY A 86 -0.23 16.56 -6.64
CA GLY A 86 -1.67 16.60 -6.84
C GLY A 86 -2.13 15.58 -7.89
N ALA A 87 -3.44 15.49 -8.08
CA ALA A 87 -4.05 14.69 -9.14
C ALA A 87 -5.36 15.31 -9.58
N PHE A 88 -5.73 15.08 -10.85
CA PHE A 88 -7.02 15.45 -11.40
C PHE A 88 -7.89 14.23 -11.68
N VAL A 89 -9.20 14.38 -11.41
CA VAL A 89 -10.23 13.55 -12.04
C VAL A 89 -10.89 14.43 -13.09
N VAL A 90 -10.59 14.15 -14.35
CA VAL A 90 -11.00 14.98 -15.49
C VAL A 90 -12.42 14.62 -15.93
N CYS A 91 -13.26 15.63 -16.14
CA CYS A 91 -14.58 15.52 -16.74
C CYS A 91 -14.58 16.12 -18.14
N VAL A 92 -15.00 15.34 -19.13
CA VAL A 92 -15.03 15.75 -20.56
C VAL A 92 -16.46 15.91 -21.10
N ARG A 93 -17.49 15.70 -20.29
CA ARG A 93 -18.89 15.87 -20.66
C ARG A 93 -19.64 16.62 -19.56
N GLU A 94 -20.45 17.60 -19.95
CA GLU A 94 -21.25 18.41 -19.02
C GLU A 94 -22.14 17.54 -18.10
N GLU A 95 -22.72 16.50 -18.65
CA GLU A 95 -23.63 15.56 -17.95
C GLU A 95 -22.93 14.76 -16.84
N ASP A 96 -21.60 14.67 -16.86
CA ASP A 96 -20.80 13.94 -15.85
C ASP A 96 -20.33 14.85 -14.68
N LYS A 97 -20.50 16.16 -14.78
CA LYS A 97 -20.12 17.08 -13.68
C LYS A 97 -20.69 16.71 -12.30
N PRO A 98 -21.93 16.21 -12.17
CA PRO A 98 -22.44 15.77 -10.87
C PRO A 98 -21.57 14.67 -10.20
N LYS A 99 -20.89 13.82 -10.99
CA LYS A 99 -19.99 12.80 -10.47
C LYS A 99 -18.76 13.40 -9.78
N LEU A 100 -18.26 14.55 -10.24
CA LEU A 100 -17.17 15.27 -9.56
C LEU A 100 -17.63 15.78 -8.20
N GLN A 101 -18.87 16.27 -8.10
CA GLN A 101 -19.45 16.71 -6.82
C GLN A 101 -19.58 15.53 -5.85
N GLU A 102 -20.05 14.37 -6.32
CA GLU A 102 -20.13 13.16 -5.48
C GLU A 102 -18.74 12.73 -4.95
N LEU A 103 -17.69 12.82 -5.78
CA LEU A 103 -16.32 12.53 -5.36
C LEU A 103 -15.79 13.57 -4.37
N LEU A 104 -16.07 14.85 -4.60
CA LEU A 104 -15.75 15.92 -3.67
C LEU A 104 -16.37 15.67 -2.30
N ASP A 105 -17.68 15.39 -2.27
CA ASP A 105 -18.44 15.16 -1.04
C ASP A 105 -17.91 13.94 -0.27
N LYS A 106 -17.61 12.84 -0.97
CA LYS A 106 -16.97 11.66 -0.38
C LYS A 106 -15.61 12.00 0.21
N GLY A 107 -14.78 12.71 -0.55
CA GLY A 107 -13.45 13.08 -0.10
C GLY A 107 -13.46 14.00 1.11
N VAL A 108 -14.39 14.95 1.17
CA VAL A 108 -14.61 15.82 2.35
C VAL A 108 -15.02 14.98 3.57
N GLN A 109 -15.97 14.04 3.39
CA GLN A 109 -16.38 13.12 4.46
C GLN A 109 -15.23 12.22 4.94
N ASN A 110 -14.33 11.82 4.05
CA ASN A 110 -13.13 11.03 4.38
C ASN A 110 -12.02 11.87 5.03
N GLY A 111 -12.16 13.21 5.07
CA GLY A 111 -11.19 14.11 5.67
C GLY A 111 -10.05 14.54 4.75
N VAL A 112 -10.16 14.31 3.43
CA VAL A 112 -9.18 14.76 2.44
C VAL A 112 -9.14 16.30 2.41
N LYS A 113 -7.95 16.88 2.52
CA LYS A 113 -7.76 18.33 2.57
C LYS A 113 -7.62 18.95 1.18
N GLY A 114 -8.17 20.16 1.02
CA GLY A 114 -7.92 21.00 -0.17
C GLY A 114 -8.58 20.54 -1.47
N LEU A 115 -9.49 19.55 -1.43
CA LEU A 115 -10.25 19.14 -2.61
C LEU A 115 -11.07 20.33 -3.15
N ARG A 116 -11.06 20.49 -4.47
CA ARG A 116 -11.88 21.49 -5.14
C ARG A 116 -12.21 21.09 -6.58
N ILE A 117 -13.37 21.53 -7.06
CA ILE A 117 -13.72 21.41 -8.47
C ILE A 117 -13.19 22.64 -9.19
N LEU A 118 -12.47 22.41 -10.29
CA LEU A 118 -11.93 23.42 -11.19
C LEU A 118 -12.81 23.51 -12.42
N ASN A 119 -12.99 24.72 -12.94
CA ASN A 119 -13.51 24.90 -14.28
C ASN A 119 -12.45 24.58 -15.34
N LYS A 120 -12.82 24.69 -16.62
CA LYS A 120 -11.92 24.38 -17.75
C LYS A 120 -10.64 25.22 -17.74
N GLU A 121 -10.78 26.52 -17.53
CA GLU A 121 -9.69 27.50 -17.56
C GLU A 121 -8.72 27.25 -16.41
N GLU A 122 -9.21 27.08 -15.20
CA GLU A 122 -8.39 26.75 -14.01
C GLU A 122 -7.64 25.43 -14.18
N ALA A 123 -8.30 24.43 -14.76
CA ALA A 123 -7.66 23.13 -15.00
C ALA A 123 -6.50 23.22 -15.99
N HIS A 124 -6.68 23.97 -17.11
CA HIS A 124 -5.63 24.18 -18.11
C HIS A 124 -4.52 25.11 -17.62
N GLU A 125 -4.81 26.07 -16.75
CA GLU A 125 -3.77 26.90 -16.12
C GLU A 125 -2.81 26.03 -15.28
N MET A 126 -3.35 25.03 -14.57
CA MET A 126 -2.54 24.12 -13.74
C MET A 126 -1.86 23.02 -14.56
N GLU A 127 -2.50 22.52 -15.61
CA GLU A 127 -1.97 21.48 -16.50
C GLU A 127 -2.32 21.81 -17.97
N PRO A 128 -1.43 22.53 -18.66
CA PRO A 128 -1.66 22.98 -20.04
C PRO A 128 -1.81 21.87 -21.08
N ASN A 129 -1.36 20.64 -20.75
CA ASN A 129 -1.43 19.48 -21.65
C ASN A 129 -2.75 18.71 -21.56
N LEU A 130 -3.71 19.17 -20.77
CA LEU A 130 -5.04 18.57 -20.76
C LEU A 130 -5.71 18.73 -22.13
N THR A 131 -6.55 17.75 -22.48
CA THR A 131 -7.34 17.83 -23.71
C THR A 131 -8.30 19.03 -23.68
N ASP A 132 -8.50 19.70 -24.83
CA ASP A 132 -9.46 20.80 -24.97
C ASP A 132 -10.92 20.42 -24.69
N GLN A 133 -11.22 19.13 -24.62
CA GLN A 133 -12.54 18.60 -24.27
C GLN A 133 -12.88 18.70 -22.78
N VAL A 134 -11.91 19.03 -21.93
CA VAL A 134 -12.15 19.16 -20.49
C VAL A 134 -13.17 20.26 -20.23
N VAL A 135 -14.20 19.94 -19.45
CA VAL A 135 -15.25 20.88 -19.00
C VAL A 135 -15.14 21.22 -17.52
N ALA A 136 -14.56 20.32 -16.72
CA ALA A 136 -14.25 20.51 -15.32
C ALA A 136 -13.27 19.44 -14.83
N ALA A 137 -12.65 19.63 -13.66
CA ALA A 137 -11.85 18.62 -13.00
C ALA A 137 -11.98 18.70 -11.48
N LEU A 138 -11.97 17.55 -10.78
CA LEU A 138 -11.72 17.53 -9.35
C LEU A 138 -10.20 17.52 -9.13
N TYR A 139 -9.71 18.49 -8.39
CA TYR A 139 -8.31 18.57 -7.98
C TYR A 139 -8.12 18.07 -6.56
N ALA A 140 -7.21 17.12 -6.39
CA ALA A 140 -6.83 16.52 -5.12
C ALA A 140 -5.36 16.84 -4.81
N PRO A 141 -5.07 17.92 -4.08
CA PRO A 141 -3.71 18.43 -3.89
C PRO A 141 -2.80 17.51 -3.06
N THR A 142 -3.37 16.64 -2.22
CA THR A 142 -2.60 15.73 -1.39
C THR A 142 -2.18 14.45 -2.11
N SER A 143 -2.71 14.18 -3.31
CA SER A 143 -2.21 13.08 -4.14
C SER A 143 -0.76 13.32 -4.57
N GLY A 144 -0.03 12.24 -4.80
CA GLY A 144 1.35 12.32 -5.24
C GLY A 144 1.77 11.08 -6.01
N ILE A 145 3.02 11.08 -6.44
CA ILE A 145 3.69 9.94 -7.05
C ILE A 145 4.81 9.44 -6.15
N VAL A 146 4.98 8.14 -6.07
CA VAL A 146 6.02 7.48 -5.28
C VAL A 146 6.71 6.43 -6.14
N CYS A 147 8.02 6.24 -5.99
CA CYS A 147 8.68 5.09 -6.59
C CYS A 147 8.35 3.85 -5.77
N PRO A 148 7.49 2.92 -6.26
CA PRO A 148 7.06 1.77 -5.47
C PRO A 148 8.19 0.78 -5.20
N PHE A 149 9.18 0.70 -6.10
CA PHE A 149 10.39 -0.09 -5.90
C PHE A 149 11.20 0.44 -4.72
N ASN A 150 11.63 1.70 -4.80
CA ASN A 150 12.48 2.30 -3.76
C ASN A 150 11.77 2.32 -2.40
N MET A 151 10.47 2.60 -2.36
CA MET A 151 9.70 2.55 -1.12
C MET A 151 9.69 1.16 -0.50
N THR A 152 9.45 0.11 -1.30
CA THR A 152 9.42 -1.27 -0.81
C THR A 152 10.80 -1.72 -0.33
N ILE A 153 11.85 -1.41 -1.11
CA ILE A 153 13.25 -1.72 -0.76
C ILE A 153 13.63 -0.99 0.55
N ALA A 154 13.34 0.30 0.66
CA ALA A 154 13.65 1.09 1.85
C ALA A 154 12.98 0.55 3.13
N PHE A 155 11.73 0.08 3.02
CA PHE A 155 11.08 -0.62 4.14
C PHE A 155 11.79 -1.93 4.50
N ALA A 156 12.17 -2.73 3.50
CA ALA A 156 12.86 -4.01 3.73
C ALA A 156 14.24 -3.80 4.34
N GLU A 157 15.05 -2.90 3.78
CA GLU A 157 16.39 -2.58 4.28
C GLU A 157 16.34 -2.08 5.73
N ASN A 158 15.45 -1.13 6.02
CA ASN A 158 15.28 -0.63 7.38
C ASN A 158 14.84 -1.74 8.35
N ALA A 159 13.96 -2.66 7.93
CA ALA A 159 13.57 -3.80 8.76
C ALA A 159 14.76 -4.74 9.03
N VAL A 160 15.58 -5.03 8.01
CA VAL A 160 16.78 -5.88 8.14
C VAL A 160 17.81 -5.25 9.06
N GLU A 161 18.10 -3.95 8.89
CA GLU A 161 19.02 -3.21 9.76
C GLU A 161 18.60 -3.24 11.24
N ASN A 162 17.30 -3.35 11.49
CA ASN A 162 16.72 -3.46 12.83
C ASN A 162 16.40 -4.91 13.25
N GLY A 163 16.97 -5.90 12.57
CA GLY A 163 17.02 -7.29 13.02
C GLY A 163 15.91 -8.21 12.52
N VAL A 164 15.07 -7.77 11.57
CA VAL A 164 14.11 -8.67 10.91
C VAL A 164 14.82 -9.54 9.88
N GLU A 165 14.60 -10.86 9.96
CA GLU A 165 15.17 -11.80 9.00
C GLU A 165 14.31 -11.85 7.71
N PHE A 166 14.95 -11.87 6.53
CA PHE A 166 14.27 -12.09 5.24
C PHE A 166 14.75 -13.41 4.63
N LYS A 167 13.81 -14.30 4.33
CA LYS A 167 14.04 -15.58 3.65
C LYS A 167 13.51 -15.51 2.23
N LEU A 168 14.36 -15.06 1.31
CA LEU A 168 14.08 -15.00 -0.12
C LEU A 168 14.21 -16.40 -0.77
N ASN A 169 13.64 -16.56 -1.97
CA ASN A 169 13.55 -17.83 -2.68
C ASN A 169 12.93 -18.96 -1.80
N THR A 170 11.97 -18.62 -0.96
CA THR A 170 11.37 -19.52 0.01
C THR A 170 9.84 -19.47 -0.11
N SER A 171 9.27 -20.49 -0.74
CA SER A 171 7.82 -20.61 -0.89
C SER A 171 7.20 -21.22 0.36
N VAL A 172 6.08 -20.70 0.84
CA VAL A 172 5.23 -21.37 1.82
C VAL A 172 4.44 -22.46 1.09
N GLU A 173 4.50 -23.68 1.59
CA GLU A 173 3.84 -24.86 1.03
C GLU A 173 2.64 -25.30 1.85
N ASN A 174 2.74 -25.15 3.18
CA ASN A 174 1.65 -25.45 4.10
C ASN A 174 1.80 -24.66 5.41
N ILE A 175 0.66 -24.38 6.04
CA ILE A 175 0.62 -23.78 7.39
C ILE A 175 -0.37 -24.59 8.23
N SER A 176 0.09 -25.11 9.36
CA SER A 176 -0.75 -25.83 10.29
C SER A 176 -0.74 -25.20 11.69
N LYS A 177 -1.89 -25.22 12.36
CA LYS A 177 -2.01 -24.76 13.74
C LYS A 177 -1.36 -25.76 14.70
N THR A 178 -0.67 -25.25 15.70
CA THR A 178 -0.10 -26.03 16.81
C THR A 178 -0.66 -25.52 18.13
N GLU A 179 -0.31 -26.18 19.23
CA GLU A 179 -0.73 -25.73 20.57
C GLU A 179 -0.24 -24.31 20.91
N ASN A 180 0.95 -23.93 20.41
CA ASN A 180 1.61 -22.66 20.77
C ASN A 180 1.79 -21.68 19.60
N GLY A 181 1.06 -21.86 18.51
CA GLY A 181 1.17 -21.02 17.33
C GLY A 181 0.96 -21.77 16.02
N TYR A 182 1.94 -21.69 15.14
CA TYR A 182 1.87 -22.24 13.79
C TYR A 182 3.17 -22.93 13.39
N LEU A 183 3.04 -24.00 12.62
CA LEU A 183 4.11 -24.65 11.89
C LEU A 183 3.99 -24.24 10.43
N VAL A 184 5.02 -23.62 9.87
CA VAL A 184 5.08 -23.14 8.48
C VAL A 184 6.08 -24.01 7.71
N GLU A 185 5.55 -24.83 6.81
CA GLU A 185 6.35 -25.67 5.92
C GLU A 185 6.68 -24.88 4.66
N THR A 186 7.93 -24.89 4.28
CA THR A 186 8.43 -24.11 3.13
C THR A 186 9.36 -24.96 2.26
N SER A 187 9.62 -24.49 1.04
CA SER A 187 10.58 -25.09 0.11
C SER A 187 12.01 -25.21 0.67
N LYS A 188 12.32 -24.55 1.78
CA LYS A 188 13.65 -24.57 2.43
C LYS A 188 13.62 -25.04 3.87
N GLY A 189 12.59 -25.77 4.27
CA GLY A 189 12.45 -26.34 5.60
C GLY A 189 11.24 -25.79 6.35
N THR A 190 11.13 -26.19 7.60
CA THR A 190 9.96 -25.94 8.43
C THR A 190 10.32 -24.97 9.55
N PHE A 191 9.44 -24.02 9.83
CA PHE A 191 9.64 -22.99 10.84
C PHE A 191 8.46 -22.92 11.80
N GLU A 192 8.74 -22.67 13.06
CA GLU A 192 7.72 -22.41 14.09
C GLU A 192 7.58 -20.93 14.35
N THR A 193 6.33 -20.45 14.50
CA THR A 193 6.01 -19.07 14.82
C THR A 193 4.78 -18.98 15.72
N LYS A 194 4.71 -17.93 16.56
CA LYS A 194 3.50 -17.67 17.38
C LYS A 194 2.36 -17.07 16.57
N ALA A 195 2.68 -16.27 15.55
CA ALA A 195 1.70 -15.61 14.69
C ALA A 195 2.16 -15.59 13.22
N VAL A 196 1.19 -15.66 12.31
CA VAL A 196 1.40 -15.51 10.87
C VAL A 196 0.66 -14.27 10.39
N VAL A 197 1.36 -13.42 9.63
CA VAL A 197 0.77 -12.29 8.92
C VAL A 197 0.73 -12.65 7.44
N ASN A 198 -0.46 -12.72 6.89
CA ASN A 198 -0.66 -12.97 5.46
C ASN A 198 -0.57 -11.65 4.69
N ALA A 199 0.54 -11.44 4.00
CA ALA A 199 0.81 -10.31 3.10
C ALA A 199 1.11 -10.78 1.66
N ALA A 200 0.58 -11.96 1.27
CA ALA A 200 0.88 -12.65 0.02
C ALA A 200 0.22 -12.02 -1.24
N GLY A 201 -0.36 -10.83 -1.13
CA GLY A 201 -0.93 -10.10 -2.26
C GLY A 201 -2.04 -10.87 -2.95
N VAL A 202 -1.88 -11.15 -4.24
CA VAL A 202 -2.89 -11.90 -5.04
C VAL A 202 -3.01 -13.38 -4.68
N TYR A 203 -2.12 -13.90 -3.86
CA TYR A 203 -2.14 -15.28 -3.34
C TYR A 203 -2.60 -15.37 -1.89
N ALA A 204 -3.16 -14.28 -1.35
CA ALA A 204 -3.55 -14.22 0.07
C ALA A 204 -4.65 -15.22 0.42
N ASP A 205 -5.54 -15.53 -0.51
CA ASP A 205 -6.57 -16.56 -0.36
C ASP A 205 -5.97 -17.97 -0.26
N GLU A 206 -4.95 -18.28 -1.07
CA GLU A 206 -4.25 -19.58 -1.00
C GLU A 206 -3.61 -19.78 0.39
N ILE A 207 -2.92 -18.75 0.89
CA ILE A 207 -2.31 -18.79 2.23
C ILE A 207 -3.39 -18.87 3.32
N HIS A 208 -4.50 -18.13 3.18
CA HIS A 208 -5.61 -18.19 4.13
C HIS A 208 -6.21 -19.59 4.22
N ASN A 209 -6.44 -20.24 3.08
CA ASN A 209 -7.06 -21.56 2.98
C ASN A 209 -6.20 -22.69 3.58
N MET A 210 -4.90 -22.45 3.82
CA MET A 210 -4.04 -23.42 4.54
C MET A 210 -4.41 -23.56 6.02
N VAL A 211 -5.04 -22.53 6.62
CA VAL A 211 -5.32 -22.48 8.08
C VAL A 211 -6.79 -22.27 8.43
N SER A 212 -7.64 -21.93 7.46
CA SER A 212 -9.08 -21.72 7.62
C SER A 212 -9.86 -22.69 6.74
N GLU A 213 -10.97 -23.21 7.27
CA GLU A 213 -11.92 -24.06 6.52
C GLU A 213 -13.15 -23.25 6.05
N ASP A 214 -13.13 -21.90 6.18
CA ASP A 214 -14.25 -21.00 5.86
C ASP A 214 -14.24 -20.54 4.39
#